data_c45e6ea0a0279ab71c66381e4f3f1c48
#
_entry.id   c45e6ea0a0279ab71c66381e4f3f1c48
#
_cell.length_a   1.000
_cell.length_b   1.000
_cell.length_c   1.000
_cell.angle_alpha   90.00
_cell.angle_beta   90.00
_cell.angle_gamma   90.00
#
_symmetry.space_group_name_H-M   'P 1'
#
loop_
_entity.id
_entity.type
_entity.pdbx_description
1 polymer ?
#
loop_
_entity_poly.entity_id
_entity_poly.type
_entity_poly.pdbx_seq_one_letter_code
_entity_poly.pdbx_strand_id
1 'polypeptide(L)'
;MISIIIRTKNEERWITPCLMGVFKQDYKDFEVILVDNVSTDKTIDKALQFNITKVITCEDFRPGLALNMGIRESRGEYIVCLSGHCIPVNEKWLLSFLRNFDDKEVAGVYGRQEPLAFTPDSDKRDLSIIFGLDRRVQRKDSFFHNANSMIRKSLWNEVPFDETVTNIEDRVWAEKILHEGYKIVYEPGASVYHYHGIHHRGNEERCANIVRILETLKPEARNNIHIDI
;
A
#
# COMPACT_ATOMS: atom_id res chain seq x y z
N MET A 1 9.88 -16.31 -3.92
CA MET A 1 10.59 -15.02 -3.71
C MET A 1 9.59 -13.87 -3.66
N ILE A 2 9.84 -12.85 -2.81
CA ILE A 2 9.04 -11.63 -2.68
C ILE A 2 9.86 -10.44 -3.20
N SER A 3 9.22 -9.49 -3.92
CA SER A 3 9.83 -8.20 -4.24
C SER A 3 9.12 -7.10 -3.44
N ILE A 4 9.87 -6.34 -2.67
CA ILE A 4 9.36 -5.24 -1.84
C ILE A 4 9.62 -3.94 -2.59
N ILE A 5 8.55 -3.28 -3.03
CA ILE A 5 8.59 -2.00 -3.73
C ILE A 5 8.31 -0.89 -2.72
N ILE A 6 9.31 -0.08 -2.43
CA ILE A 6 9.19 1.02 -1.46
C ILE A 6 9.16 2.34 -2.20
N ARG A 7 8.06 3.08 -2.06
CA ARG A 7 7.94 4.44 -2.60
C ARG A 7 8.44 5.46 -1.58
N THR A 8 9.26 6.39 -2.04
CA THR A 8 9.84 7.44 -1.18
C THR A 8 9.78 8.82 -1.80
N LYS A 9 9.66 9.83 -0.93
CA LYS A 9 9.93 11.24 -1.22
C LYS A 9 10.25 11.97 0.07
N ASN A 10 11.49 12.40 0.23
CA ASN A 10 11.94 13.13 1.42
C ASN A 10 11.60 12.41 2.73
N GLU A 11 11.99 11.13 2.80
CA GLU A 11 11.75 10.22 3.94
C GLU A 11 12.99 10.01 4.80
N GLU A 12 13.92 10.97 4.81
CA GLU A 12 15.19 10.86 5.56
C GLU A 12 14.99 10.49 7.03
N ARG A 13 13.87 10.88 7.64
CA ARG A 13 13.51 10.55 9.02
C ARG A 13 13.10 9.08 9.17
N TRP A 14 12.45 8.50 8.16
CA TRP A 14 11.72 7.25 8.27
C TRP A 14 12.36 6.09 7.53
N ILE A 15 13.14 6.35 6.48
CA ILE A 15 13.66 5.29 5.61
C ILE A 15 14.56 4.30 6.35
N THR A 16 15.37 4.76 7.30
CA THR A 16 16.23 3.88 8.09
C THR A 16 15.40 2.92 8.96
N PRO A 17 14.48 3.37 9.86
CA PRO A 17 13.65 2.44 10.62
C PRO A 17 12.74 1.56 9.75
N CYS A 18 12.25 2.05 8.60
CA CYS A 18 11.52 1.23 7.62
C CYS A 18 12.38 0.05 7.16
N LEU A 19 13.57 0.32 6.63
CA LEU A 19 14.47 -0.71 6.10
C LEU A 19 15.00 -1.63 7.20
N MET A 20 15.27 -1.12 8.40
CA MET A 20 15.60 -1.98 9.55
C MET A 20 14.49 -3.00 9.82
N GLY A 21 13.22 -2.60 9.80
CA GLY A 21 12.08 -3.50 9.95
C GLY A 21 11.99 -4.52 8.82
N VAL A 22 12.22 -4.09 7.57
CA VAL A 22 12.22 -4.96 6.38
C VAL A 22 13.33 -6.00 6.46
N PHE A 23 14.57 -5.62 6.74
CA PHE A 23 15.71 -6.56 6.74
C PHE A 23 15.77 -7.47 7.97
N LYS A 24 14.98 -7.17 9.03
CA LYS A 24 14.80 -8.05 10.20
C LYS A 24 13.82 -9.20 10.00
N GLN A 25 13.08 -9.25 8.89
CA GLN A 25 12.06 -10.27 8.66
C GLN A 25 12.63 -11.70 8.73
N ASP A 26 11.84 -12.65 9.27
CA ASP A 26 12.18 -14.08 9.33
C ASP A 26 12.25 -14.70 7.93
N TYR A 27 11.35 -14.32 7.04
CA TYR A 27 11.39 -14.71 5.63
C TYR A 27 12.53 -13.97 4.91
N LYS A 28 13.50 -14.72 4.33
CA LYS A 28 14.75 -14.14 3.78
C LYS A 28 14.81 -14.08 2.25
N ASP A 29 13.93 -14.81 1.54
CA ASP A 29 13.94 -14.86 0.08
C ASP A 29 13.20 -13.66 -0.53
N PHE A 30 13.79 -12.46 -0.39
CA PHE A 30 13.23 -11.23 -0.93
C PHE A 30 14.29 -10.29 -1.51
N GLU A 31 13.85 -9.40 -2.37
CA GLU A 31 14.59 -8.24 -2.87
C GLU A 31 13.88 -6.94 -2.50
N VAL A 32 14.62 -5.83 -2.47
CA VAL A 32 14.09 -4.49 -2.18
C VAL A 32 14.38 -3.56 -3.34
N ILE A 33 13.34 -2.97 -3.90
CA ILE A 33 13.40 -1.97 -4.97
C ILE A 33 12.83 -0.66 -4.43
N LEU A 34 13.65 0.39 -4.46
CA LEU A 34 13.25 1.73 -4.05
C LEU A 34 12.80 2.53 -5.27
N VAL A 35 11.62 3.15 -5.20
CA VAL A 35 11.13 4.08 -6.22
C VAL A 35 11.05 5.46 -5.60
N ASP A 36 11.98 6.32 -5.98
CA ASP A 36 12.16 7.65 -5.40
C ASP A 36 11.58 8.75 -6.28
N ASN A 37 10.74 9.58 -5.70
CA ASN A 37 10.18 10.76 -6.35
C ASN A 37 11.09 11.98 -6.14
N VAL A 38 12.30 11.92 -6.68
CA VAL A 38 13.28 13.03 -6.67
C VAL A 38 13.46 13.62 -5.27
N SER A 39 13.85 12.80 -4.29
CA SER A 39 14.15 13.25 -2.94
C SER A 39 15.34 14.22 -2.94
N THR A 40 15.24 15.28 -2.15
CA THR A 40 16.26 16.33 -2.03
C THR A 40 16.96 16.32 -0.67
N ASP A 41 16.53 15.43 0.23
CA ASP A 41 17.11 15.19 1.54
C ASP A 41 18.04 13.95 1.53
N LYS A 42 18.41 13.42 2.68
CA LYS A 42 19.29 12.25 2.79
C LYS A 42 18.58 10.89 2.66
N THR A 43 17.39 10.84 2.08
CA THR A 43 16.62 9.59 1.92
C THR A 43 17.43 8.52 1.21
N ILE A 44 17.97 8.84 0.03
CA ILE A 44 18.71 7.88 -0.80
C ILE A 44 20.02 7.47 -0.14
N ASP A 45 20.78 8.43 0.40
CA ASP A 45 22.07 8.15 1.08
C ASP A 45 21.87 7.16 2.25
N LYS A 46 20.79 7.33 3.02
CA LYS A 46 20.46 6.43 4.12
C LYS A 46 19.97 5.06 3.64
N ALA A 47 19.16 5.03 2.57
CA ALA A 47 18.67 3.79 2.00
C ALA A 47 19.81 2.92 1.45
N LEU A 48 20.81 3.51 0.82
CA LEU A 48 21.98 2.81 0.23
C LEU A 48 22.91 2.19 1.29
N GLN A 49 22.68 2.44 2.59
CA GLN A 49 23.35 1.72 3.67
C GLN A 49 22.82 0.30 3.87
N PHE A 50 21.71 -0.04 3.21
CA PHE A 50 21.10 -1.36 3.22
C PHE A 50 21.29 -2.06 1.88
N ASN A 51 21.04 -3.38 1.84
CA ASN A 51 21.16 -4.18 0.60
C ASN A 51 19.97 -3.92 -0.34
N ILE A 52 19.90 -2.71 -0.90
CA ILE A 52 18.89 -2.33 -1.89
C ILE A 52 19.27 -2.91 -3.25
N THR A 53 18.35 -3.67 -3.86
CA THR A 53 18.58 -4.31 -5.16
C THR A 53 18.61 -3.28 -6.29
N LYS A 54 17.73 -2.28 -6.24
CA LYS A 54 17.63 -1.25 -7.27
C LYS A 54 17.01 0.03 -6.70
N VAL A 55 17.47 1.19 -7.18
CA VAL A 55 16.84 2.49 -6.99
C VAL A 55 16.38 2.99 -8.35
N ILE A 56 15.11 3.43 -8.42
CA ILE A 56 14.47 3.97 -9.63
C ILE A 56 14.00 5.38 -9.31
N THR A 57 14.32 6.35 -10.17
CA THR A 57 13.82 7.71 -10.05
C THR A 57 12.51 7.85 -10.82
N CYS A 58 11.48 8.39 -10.16
CA CYS A 58 10.16 8.67 -10.73
C CYS A 58 9.92 10.20 -10.70
N GLU A 59 10.20 10.89 -11.80
CA GLU A 59 10.07 12.35 -11.88
C GLU A 59 8.60 12.80 -11.97
N ASP A 60 7.79 12.14 -12.80
CA ASP A 60 6.34 12.39 -12.93
C ASP A 60 5.57 11.46 -11.97
N PHE A 61 5.60 11.83 -10.68
CA PHE A 61 5.05 10.96 -9.66
C PHE A 61 3.52 10.89 -9.70
N ARG A 62 3.04 9.70 -9.99
CA ARG A 62 1.68 9.23 -9.72
C ARG A 62 1.78 7.90 -8.99
N PRO A 63 0.94 7.66 -7.96
CA PRO A 63 1.10 6.47 -7.11
C PRO A 63 1.14 5.14 -7.87
N GLY A 64 0.23 4.97 -8.85
CA GLY A 64 0.19 3.78 -9.71
C GLY A 64 1.41 3.65 -10.62
N LEU A 65 1.85 4.76 -11.26
CA LEU A 65 3.04 4.78 -12.11
C LEU A 65 4.29 4.37 -11.31
N ALA A 66 4.50 4.95 -10.14
CA ALA A 66 5.67 4.65 -9.33
C ALA A 66 5.72 3.17 -8.91
N LEU A 67 4.58 2.60 -8.48
CA LEU A 67 4.49 1.17 -8.19
C LEU A 67 4.76 0.31 -9.42
N ASN A 68 4.14 0.63 -10.55
CA ASN A 68 4.33 -0.12 -11.80
C ASN A 68 5.78 -0.09 -12.27
N MET A 69 6.48 1.04 -12.15
CA MET A 69 7.92 1.13 -12.45
C MET A 69 8.73 0.14 -11.63
N GLY A 70 8.50 0.08 -10.31
CA GLY A 70 9.18 -0.85 -9.42
C GLY A 70 8.84 -2.32 -9.72
N ILE A 71 7.56 -2.61 -9.99
CA ILE A 71 7.08 -3.97 -10.24
C ILE A 71 7.61 -4.51 -11.57
N ARG A 72 7.73 -3.69 -12.62
CA ARG A 72 8.34 -4.09 -13.91
C ARG A 72 9.76 -4.61 -13.74
N GLU A 73 10.52 -4.02 -12.82
CA GLU A 73 11.92 -4.38 -12.54
C GLU A 73 12.08 -5.52 -11.51
N SER A 74 10.97 -5.98 -10.94
CA SER A 74 10.95 -7.00 -9.89
C SER A 74 11.02 -8.42 -10.46
N ARG A 75 11.51 -9.37 -9.62
CA ARG A 75 11.63 -10.79 -9.98
C ARG A 75 10.73 -11.69 -9.14
N GLY A 76 10.14 -11.16 -8.06
CA GLY A 76 9.31 -11.92 -7.13
C GLY A 76 7.98 -12.35 -7.71
N GLU A 77 7.48 -13.47 -7.25
CA GLU A 77 6.13 -13.97 -7.51
C GLU A 77 5.07 -13.13 -6.78
N TYR A 78 5.44 -12.64 -5.59
CA TYR A 78 4.63 -11.76 -4.77
C TYR A 78 5.29 -10.40 -4.69
N ILE A 79 4.46 -9.36 -4.78
CA ILE A 79 4.89 -7.97 -4.71
C ILE A 79 4.36 -7.35 -3.43
N VAL A 80 5.24 -6.85 -2.60
CA VAL A 80 4.87 -5.99 -1.47
C VAL A 80 4.97 -4.54 -1.89
N CYS A 81 3.90 -3.78 -1.68
CA CYS A 81 3.88 -2.33 -1.78
C CYS A 81 4.02 -1.74 -0.38
N LEU A 82 5.01 -0.87 -0.18
CA LEU A 82 5.31 -0.25 1.10
C LEU A 82 5.62 1.24 0.92
N SER A 83 5.11 2.09 1.81
CA SER A 83 5.54 3.49 1.87
C SER A 83 6.81 3.64 2.71
N GLY A 84 7.72 4.54 2.31
CA GLY A 84 9.02 4.72 2.96
C GLY A 84 8.98 5.15 4.44
N HIS A 85 7.80 5.57 4.92
CA HIS A 85 7.53 5.90 6.33
C HIS A 85 6.71 4.84 7.07
N CYS A 86 6.49 3.66 6.47
CA CYS A 86 5.85 2.52 7.13
C CYS A 86 6.92 1.59 7.70
N ILE A 87 6.80 1.25 8.99
CA ILE A 87 7.79 0.45 9.71
C ILE A 87 7.15 -0.89 10.11
N PRO A 88 7.59 -2.05 9.56
CA PRO A 88 7.10 -3.35 10.01
C PRO A 88 7.22 -3.53 11.52
N VAL A 89 6.13 -3.94 12.18
CA VAL A 89 6.03 -4.01 13.66
C VAL A 89 6.85 -5.16 14.22
N ASN A 90 6.98 -6.27 13.47
CA ASN A 90 7.68 -7.48 13.92
C ASN A 90 8.31 -8.26 12.76
N GLU A 91 9.09 -9.30 13.10
CA GLU A 91 9.82 -10.11 12.13
C GLU A 91 8.93 -11.07 11.30
N LYS A 92 7.65 -11.21 11.62
CA LYS A 92 6.70 -12.10 10.93
C LYS A 92 5.80 -11.38 9.93
N TRP A 93 6.02 -10.10 9.69
CA TRP A 93 5.21 -9.26 8.80
C TRP A 93 5.06 -9.87 7.39
N LEU A 94 6.16 -10.29 6.74
CA LEU A 94 6.11 -10.95 5.43
C LEU A 94 5.39 -12.30 5.47
N LEU A 95 5.64 -13.11 6.50
CA LEU A 95 4.96 -14.40 6.67
C LEU A 95 3.47 -14.23 6.91
N SER A 96 3.06 -13.17 7.62
CA SER A 96 1.65 -12.85 7.86
C SER A 96 0.91 -12.50 6.57
N PHE A 97 1.56 -11.84 5.62
CA PHE A 97 1.01 -11.68 4.28
C PHE A 97 0.95 -13.00 3.53
N LEU A 98 2.10 -13.71 3.46
CA LEU A 98 2.31 -14.84 2.56
C LEU A 98 1.32 -15.99 2.80
N ARG A 99 1.01 -16.31 4.07
CA ARG A 99 0.07 -17.38 4.45
C ARG A 99 -1.34 -17.25 3.86
N ASN A 100 -1.74 -16.06 3.44
CA ASN A 100 -3.04 -15.85 2.85
C ASN A 100 -3.11 -16.29 1.38
N PHE A 101 -1.96 -16.46 0.73
CA PHE A 101 -1.89 -16.85 -0.67
C PHE A 101 -1.91 -18.36 -0.91
N ASP A 102 -2.06 -19.19 0.13
CA ASP A 102 -2.41 -20.60 -0.01
C ASP A 102 -3.79 -20.77 -0.66
N ASP A 103 -4.70 -19.83 -0.44
CA ASP A 103 -5.95 -19.70 -1.19
C ASP A 103 -5.68 -19.01 -2.54
N LYS A 104 -5.85 -19.76 -3.64
CA LYS A 104 -5.59 -19.27 -5.00
C LYS A 104 -6.52 -18.14 -5.45
N GLU A 105 -7.70 -18.00 -4.83
CA GLU A 105 -8.62 -16.90 -5.10
C GLU A 105 -8.19 -15.57 -4.44
N VAL A 106 -7.22 -15.58 -3.53
CA VAL A 106 -6.68 -14.36 -2.93
C VAL A 106 -5.74 -13.68 -3.89
N ALA A 107 -6.14 -12.53 -4.41
CA ALA A 107 -5.34 -11.70 -5.31
C ALA A 107 -4.40 -10.75 -4.57
N GLY A 108 -4.87 -10.19 -3.46
CA GLY A 108 -4.16 -9.21 -2.68
C GLY A 108 -4.51 -9.25 -1.20
N VAL A 109 -3.55 -8.84 -0.39
CA VAL A 109 -3.65 -8.75 1.07
C VAL A 109 -3.15 -7.38 1.49
N TYR A 110 -3.90 -6.65 2.31
CA TYR A 110 -3.40 -5.43 2.94
C TYR A 110 -3.33 -5.61 4.44
N GLY A 111 -2.30 -4.98 5.03
CA GLY A 111 -2.01 -5.12 6.44
C GLY A 111 -2.52 -3.95 7.27
N ARG A 112 -2.48 -4.15 8.58
CA ARG A 112 -2.82 -3.15 9.57
C ARG A 112 -1.83 -1.99 9.55
N GLN A 113 -2.34 -0.78 9.78
CA GLN A 113 -1.53 0.41 10.00
C GLN A 113 -1.79 0.90 11.43
N GLU A 114 -0.75 0.97 12.23
CA GLU A 114 -0.79 1.39 13.63
C GLU A 114 -0.23 2.79 13.78
N PRO A 115 -0.83 3.63 14.62
CA PRO A 115 -0.29 4.95 14.88
C PRO A 115 0.98 4.87 15.72
N LEU A 116 1.88 5.82 15.52
CA LEU A 116 2.99 6.08 16.43
C LEU A 116 2.48 6.86 17.66
N ALA A 117 3.25 6.83 18.76
CA ALA A 117 2.87 7.50 20.00
C ALA A 117 2.58 9.00 19.83
N PHE A 118 3.29 9.66 18.93
CA PHE A 118 3.18 11.10 18.62
C PHE A 118 2.33 11.41 17.37
N THR A 119 1.64 10.42 16.80
CA THR A 119 0.65 10.65 15.75
C THR A 119 -0.50 11.50 16.31
N PRO A 120 -1.02 12.50 15.59
CA PRO A 120 -2.17 13.30 16.03
C PRO A 120 -3.39 12.44 16.35
N ASP A 121 -4.18 12.85 17.35
CA ASP A 121 -5.30 12.02 17.83
C ASP A 121 -6.39 11.79 16.79
N SER A 122 -6.62 12.73 15.86
CA SER A 122 -7.50 12.53 14.70
C SER A 122 -7.04 11.38 13.83
N ASP A 123 -5.74 11.34 13.52
CA ASP A 123 -5.15 10.29 12.70
C ASP A 123 -5.12 8.94 13.45
N LYS A 124 -4.85 8.95 14.76
CA LYS A 124 -4.95 7.75 15.62
C LYS A 124 -6.34 7.15 15.57
N ARG A 125 -7.37 8.00 15.73
CA ARG A 125 -8.77 7.57 15.66
C ARG A 125 -9.07 6.93 14.31
N ASP A 126 -8.69 7.58 13.21
CA ASP A 126 -8.99 7.10 11.86
C ASP A 126 -8.27 5.77 11.57
N LEU A 127 -7.02 5.64 11.95
CA LEU A 127 -6.28 4.37 11.83
C LEU A 127 -6.95 3.26 12.66
N SER A 128 -7.39 3.57 13.90
CA SER A 128 -8.02 2.57 14.78
C SER A 128 -9.38 2.11 14.27
N ILE A 129 -10.16 2.99 13.60
CA ILE A 129 -11.46 2.64 13.03
C ILE A 129 -11.29 1.77 11.77
N ILE A 130 -10.35 2.14 10.89
CA ILE A 130 -10.19 1.50 9.59
C ILE A 130 -9.42 0.19 9.69
N PHE A 131 -8.34 0.19 10.48
CA PHE A 131 -7.45 -0.95 10.65
C PHE A 131 -7.65 -1.63 12.01
N GLY A 132 -8.82 -2.27 12.18
CA GLY A 132 -9.15 -3.02 13.40
C GLY A 132 -8.32 -4.30 13.58
N LEU A 133 -8.69 -5.11 14.57
CA LEU A 133 -7.96 -6.33 14.94
C LEU A 133 -8.47 -7.59 14.23
N ASP A 134 -9.65 -7.53 13.61
CA ASP A 134 -10.28 -8.69 13.01
C ASP A 134 -9.89 -8.84 11.54
N ARG A 135 -9.45 -10.03 11.17
CA ARG A 135 -9.19 -10.41 9.78
C ARG A 135 -10.49 -10.37 8.96
N ARG A 136 -10.43 -9.82 7.74
CA ARG A 136 -11.58 -9.73 6.83
C ARG A 136 -11.25 -10.32 5.47
N VAL A 137 -12.23 -11.00 4.85
CA VAL A 137 -12.16 -11.45 3.46
C VAL A 137 -13.20 -10.64 2.66
N GLN A 138 -12.73 -9.87 1.70
CA GLN A 138 -13.55 -8.98 0.88
C GLN A 138 -13.82 -9.60 -0.48
N ARG A 139 -15.11 -9.57 -0.89
CA ARG A 139 -15.58 -10.00 -2.21
C ARG A 139 -16.38 -8.89 -2.93
N LYS A 140 -16.69 -7.80 -2.22
CA LYS A 140 -17.49 -6.67 -2.73
C LYS A 140 -16.88 -5.32 -2.40
N ASP A 141 -16.27 -5.20 -1.21
CA ASP A 141 -15.63 -3.96 -0.79
C ASP A 141 -14.22 -3.89 -1.38
N SER A 142 -13.99 -2.89 -2.21
CA SER A 142 -12.70 -2.66 -2.89
C SER A 142 -11.69 -1.88 -2.03
N PHE A 143 -11.93 -1.75 -0.72
CA PHE A 143 -10.93 -1.13 0.14
C PHE A 143 -9.62 -1.93 0.12
N PHE A 144 -8.57 -1.28 -0.34
CA PHE A 144 -7.21 -1.78 -0.40
C PHE A 144 -6.24 -0.64 -0.15
N HIS A 145 -5.05 -0.88 0.40
CA HIS A 145 -4.16 0.22 0.76
C HIS A 145 -2.68 -0.11 0.54
N ASN A 146 -2.10 0.46 -0.51
CA ASN A 146 -0.72 0.20 -0.96
C ASN A 146 0.39 0.82 -0.08
N ALA A 147 0.04 1.47 1.02
CA ALA A 147 1.07 1.81 2.01
C ALA A 147 1.62 0.57 2.75
N ASN A 148 0.83 -0.52 2.79
CA ASN A 148 1.19 -1.80 3.40
C ASN A 148 0.35 -2.93 2.80
N SER A 149 0.77 -3.49 1.67
CA SER A 149 0.03 -4.55 0.98
C SER A 149 0.96 -5.54 0.28
N MET A 150 0.40 -6.72 -0.06
CA MET A 150 1.05 -7.73 -0.92
C MET A 150 0.05 -8.19 -1.98
N ILE A 151 0.51 -8.37 -3.22
CA ILE A 151 -0.29 -8.85 -4.35
C ILE A 151 0.42 -9.97 -5.10
N ARG A 152 -0.35 -10.77 -5.88
CA ARG A 152 0.23 -11.69 -6.87
C ARG A 152 0.73 -10.91 -8.09
N LYS A 153 1.99 -11.09 -8.44
CA LYS A 153 2.55 -10.46 -9.65
C LYS A 153 1.86 -10.93 -10.92
N SER A 154 1.43 -12.20 -10.96
CA SER A 154 0.70 -12.74 -12.12
C SER A 154 -0.57 -11.93 -12.42
N LEU A 155 -1.36 -11.59 -11.40
CA LEU A 155 -2.56 -10.77 -11.57
C LEU A 155 -2.25 -9.31 -11.89
N TRP A 156 -1.17 -8.76 -11.33
CA TRP A 156 -0.72 -7.44 -11.72
C TRP A 156 -0.28 -7.38 -13.20
N ASN A 157 0.32 -8.44 -13.74
CA ASN A 157 0.66 -8.51 -15.18
C ASN A 157 -0.57 -8.39 -16.08
N GLU A 158 -1.72 -8.91 -15.64
CA GLU A 158 -3.00 -8.82 -16.35
C GLU A 158 -3.70 -7.49 -16.11
N VAL A 159 -3.66 -7.02 -14.86
CA VAL A 159 -4.33 -5.79 -14.42
C VAL A 159 -3.32 -4.94 -13.64
N PRO A 160 -2.48 -4.14 -14.31
CA PRO A 160 -1.56 -3.22 -13.62
C PRO A 160 -2.32 -2.11 -12.89
N PHE A 161 -1.65 -1.44 -11.95
CA PHE A 161 -2.21 -0.25 -11.30
C PHE A 161 -2.47 0.85 -12.34
N ASP A 162 -3.56 1.59 -12.15
CA ASP A 162 -3.90 2.71 -13.03
C ASP A 162 -2.90 3.85 -12.84
N GLU A 163 -2.21 4.23 -13.92
CA GLU A 163 -1.19 5.28 -13.92
C GLU A 163 -1.77 6.69 -14.09
N THR A 164 -3.07 6.81 -14.34
CA THR A 164 -3.74 8.09 -14.59
C THR A 164 -4.37 8.70 -13.35
N VAL A 165 -4.74 7.88 -12.38
CA VAL A 165 -5.33 8.37 -11.11
C VAL A 165 -4.26 8.93 -10.19
N THR A 166 -4.59 10.01 -9.50
CA THR A 166 -3.67 10.71 -8.58
C THR A 166 -3.71 10.16 -7.15
N ASN A 167 -4.76 9.44 -6.81
CA ASN A 167 -4.98 8.77 -5.52
C ASN A 167 -5.78 7.50 -5.73
N ILE A 168 -5.81 6.62 -4.72
CA ILE A 168 -6.64 5.40 -4.67
C ILE A 168 -6.46 4.44 -5.85
N GLU A 169 -5.27 4.41 -6.47
CA GLU A 169 -4.88 3.43 -7.47
C GLU A 169 -5.06 1.98 -6.98
N ASP A 170 -4.91 1.81 -5.68
CA ASP A 170 -5.12 0.56 -4.95
C ASP A 170 -6.59 0.12 -4.97
N ARG A 171 -7.53 1.02 -4.68
CA ARG A 171 -8.97 0.71 -4.73
C ARG A 171 -9.46 0.49 -6.15
N VAL A 172 -8.93 1.24 -7.13
CA VAL A 172 -9.24 1.04 -8.55
C VAL A 172 -8.80 -0.35 -9.00
N TRP A 173 -7.59 -0.77 -8.61
CA TRP A 173 -7.09 -2.10 -8.88
C TRP A 173 -7.96 -3.17 -8.19
N ALA A 174 -8.25 -2.98 -6.92
CA ALA A 174 -9.06 -3.90 -6.13
C ALA A 174 -10.47 -4.07 -6.69
N GLU A 175 -11.11 -3.01 -7.17
CA GLU A 175 -12.44 -3.09 -7.82
C GLU A 175 -12.39 -4.01 -9.03
N LYS A 176 -11.40 -3.82 -9.93
CA LYS A 176 -11.22 -4.68 -11.12
C LYS A 176 -11.01 -6.14 -10.74
N ILE A 177 -10.15 -6.40 -9.76
CA ILE A 177 -9.84 -7.75 -9.27
C ILE A 177 -11.06 -8.45 -8.66
N LEU A 178 -11.87 -7.72 -7.89
CA LEU A 178 -13.11 -8.27 -7.33
C LEU A 178 -14.14 -8.59 -8.42
N HIS A 179 -14.24 -7.79 -9.49
CA HIS A 179 -15.09 -8.07 -10.64
C HIS A 179 -14.67 -9.34 -11.40
N GLU A 180 -13.37 -9.66 -11.42
CA GLU A 180 -12.85 -10.93 -11.95
C GLU A 180 -13.09 -12.14 -11.03
N GLY A 181 -13.76 -11.94 -9.88
CA GLY A 181 -14.16 -13.00 -8.95
C GLY A 181 -13.10 -13.36 -7.89
N TYR A 182 -11.99 -12.67 -7.86
CA TYR A 182 -10.96 -12.84 -6.82
C TYR A 182 -11.39 -12.26 -5.47
N LYS A 183 -10.55 -12.49 -4.45
CA LYS A 183 -10.72 -11.99 -3.07
C LYS A 183 -9.60 -11.03 -2.69
N ILE A 184 -9.92 -10.12 -1.81
CA ILE A 184 -8.96 -9.30 -1.07
C ILE A 184 -9.05 -9.65 0.41
N VAL A 185 -7.92 -9.70 1.09
CA VAL A 185 -7.86 -10.01 2.51
C VAL A 185 -7.26 -8.83 3.28
N TYR A 186 -7.89 -8.46 4.37
CA TYR A 186 -7.28 -7.67 5.43
C TYR A 186 -6.65 -8.60 6.46
N GLU A 187 -5.34 -8.46 6.67
CA GLU A 187 -4.57 -9.27 7.60
C GLU A 187 -3.94 -8.40 8.68
N PRO A 188 -4.53 -8.36 9.89
CA PRO A 188 -4.02 -7.51 10.97
C PRO A 188 -2.66 -7.95 11.51
N GLY A 189 -2.27 -9.21 11.33
CA GLY A 189 -0.93 -9.70 11.70
C GLY A 189 0.20 -9.15 10.83
N ALA A 190 -0.12 -8.64 9.63
CA ALA A 190 0.84 -7.96 8.76
C ALA A 190 0.85 -6.45 9.06
N SER A 191 1.26 -6.08 10.29
CA SER A 191 1.16 -4.71 10.80
C SER A 191 2.41 -3.87 10.56
N VAL A 192 2.19 -2.58 10.29
CA VAL A 192 3.24 -1.54 10.24
C VAL A 192 2.85 -0.35 11.10
N TYR A 193 3.82 0.33 11.70
CA TYR A 193 3.61 1.68 12.21
C TYR A 193 3.53 2.64 11.03
N HIS A 194 2.54 3.55 11.05
CA HIS A 194 2.33 4.57 10.04
C HIS A 194 2.26 5.95 10.69
N TYR A 195 3.06 6.90 10.18
CA TYR A 195 3.22 8.20 10.82
C TYR A 195 1.94 9.05 10.81
N HIS A 196 1.22 9.06 9.71
CA HIS A 196 0.00 9.85 9.53
C HIS A 196 -1.20 8.95 9.22
N GLY A 197 -2.41 9.47 9.45
CA GLY A 197 -3.65 8.79 9.06
C GLY A 197 -3.86 8.79 7.54
N ILE A 198 -4.84 8.01 7.10
CA ILE A 198 -5.18 7.88 5.67
C ILE A 198 -5.70 9.20 5.05
N HIS A 199 -6.22 10.11 5.86
CA HIS A 199 -6.76 11.40 5.41
C HIS A 199 -5.74 12.55 5.44
N HIS A 200 -4.46 12.28 5.75
CA HIS A 200 -3.40 13.28 5.75
C HIS A 200 -3.82 14.58 6.47
N ARG A 201 -4.28 14.47 7.72
CA ARG A 201 -4.75 15.59 8.56
C ARG A 201 -5.96 16.35 8.01
N GLY A 202 -6.85 15.67 7.29
CA GLY A 202 -8.07 16.29 6.79
C GLY A 202 -7.87 17.18 5.56
N ASN A 203 -6.95 16.84 4.69
CA ASN A 203 -6.77 17.55 3.41
C ASN A 203 -8.06 17.45 2.57
N GLU A 204 -8.84 18.55 2.54
CA GLU A 204 -10.15 18.62 1.88
C GLU A 204 -10.08 18.37 0.37
N GLU A 205 -9.07 18.91 -0.32
CA GLU A 205 -8.88 18.70 -1.76
C GLU A 205 -8.62 17.23 -2.09
N ARG A 206 -7.78 16.57 -1.29
CA ARG A 206 -7.52 15.14 -1.41
C ARG A 206 -8.79 14.33 -1.16
N CYS A 207 -9.57 14.67 -0.13
CA CYS A 207 -10.84 14.01 0.18
C CYS A 207 -11.84 14.17 -0.97
N ALA A 208 -12.02 15.37 -1.51
CA ALA A 208 -12.91 15.66 -2.64
C ALA A 208 -12.48 14.85 -3.89
N ASN A 209 -11.19 14.77 -4.18
CA ASN A 209 -10.68 13.97 -5.28
C ASN A 209 -10.95 12.48 -5.11
N ILE A 210 -10.73 11.94 -3.91
CA ILE A 210 -11.05 10.54 -3.58
C ILE A 210 -12.53 10.26 -3.77
N VAL A 211 -13.41 11.11 -3.25
CA VAL A 211 -14.87 10.95 -3.38
C VAL A 211 -15.28 10.94 -4.84
N ARG A 212 -14.79 11.88 -5.64
CA ARG A 212 -15.07 11.96 -7.09
C ARG A 212 -14.69 10.66 -7.82
N ILE A 213 -13.51 10.08 -7.52
CA ILE A 213 -13.07 8.83 -8.14
C ILE A 213 -13.96 7.66 -7.68
N LEU A 214 -14.25 7.56 -6.37
CA LEU A 214 -15.14 6.51 -5.84
C LEU A 214 -16.53 6.55 -6.45
N GLU A 215 -17.08 7.74 -6.68
CA GLU A 215 -18.37 7.91 -7.35
C GLU A 215 -18.35 7.45 -8.82
N THR A 216 -17.22 7.55 -9.50
CA THR A 216 -17.08 7.02 -10.87
C THR A 216 -16.97 5.50 -10.90
N LEU A 217 -16.40 4.88 -9.86
CA LEU A 217 -16.32 3.42 -9.75
C LEU A 217 -17.68 2.76 -9.45
N LYS A 218 -18.58 3.48 -8.76
CA LYS A 218 -19.93 2.97 -8.38
C LYS A 218 -21.03 3.93 -8.84
N PRO A 219 -21.27 4.05 -10.16
CA PRO A 219 -22.26 4.99 -10.68
C PRO A 219 -23.69 4.69 -10.22
N GLU A 220 -24.01 3.44 -9.86
CA GLU A 220 -25.33 3.03 -9.38
C GLU A 220 -25.68 3.63 -8.00
N ALA A 221 -24.69 3.99 -7.20
CA ALA A 221 -24.92 4.64 -5.90
C ALA A 221 -25.49 6.07 -6.01
N ARG A 222 -25.35 6.71 -7.18
CA ARG A 222 -25.83 8.09 -7.42
C ARG A 222 -27.34 8.20 -7.61
N ASN A 223 -28.02 7.13 -8.04
CA ASN A 223 -29.39 7.20 -8.56
C ASN A 223 -30.49 6.87 -7.55
N ASN A 224 -30.17 6.52 -6.30
CA ASN A 224 -31.14 5.91 -5.40
C ASN A 224 -31.63 6.78 -4.22
N ILE A 225 -31.20 8.03 -4.10
CA ILE A 225 -31.71 8.91 -3.04
C ILE A 225 -31.98 10.30 -3.61
N HIS A 226 -33.22 10.58 -3.98
CA HIS A 226 -33.72 11.96 -4.08
C HIS A 226 -34.08 12.43 -2.65
N ILE A 227 -33.27 13.33 -2.11
CA ILE A 227 -33.63 14.10 -0.93
C ILE A 227 -33.98 15.49 -1.45
N ASP A 228 -35.28 15.82 -1.42
CA ASP A 228 -35.72 17.20 -1.57
C ASP A 228 -35.32 17.95 -0.29
N ILE A 229 -34.35 18.87 -0.42
CA ILE A 229 -33.94 19.77 0.67
C ILE A 229 -34.72 21.07 0.52
#